data_c6fee46f2c14cd169ddbf2c71a77cc08
#
_entry.id   c6fee46f2c14cd169ddbf2c71a77cc08
#
_cell.length_a   1.000
_cell.length_b   1.000
_cell.length_c   1.000
_cell.angle_alpha   90.00
_cell.angle_beta   90.00
_cell.angle_gamma   90.00
#
_symmetry.space_group_name_H-M   'P 1'
#
loop_
_entity.id
_entity.type
_entity.pdbx_description
1 polymer ?
#
loop_
_entity_poly.entity_id
_entity_poly.type
_entity_poly.pdbx_seq_one_letter_code
_entity_poly.pdbx_strand_id
1 'polypeptide(L)'
;MKKILLYSSGIIPEKKPTGGELRFLELARFLAGKKGAELCCADEEAALQPYGLRADVQMKKPEHAPRFLPEEARILLDNRPVLKRIAKSRYDAVIAFDVPPAIGLSLYGVRNLVLMIRKDMIGYELVKSAGYGWKKRLRILYQWGCEGICLRKARQVVCQCAYDRDVILDRHPLIKARSKPKFKIQINNCNPSWIVMRADEAGKAEQKQNDRFRVGFVGGFDDLRKGQELFLKAAEQLTQKYPDMEFLLVGGGKKLKDWQERFPSERIRFLGRMDNPLTVMKNCDLLAVPSLADSCPNTVMEALYLGIPVIGSRAGGIPEILLDEEALFPTDWEQLAEKIEGCYQDRAFLDRLRETQAERKKELSFDWAERILGLITE
;
A
#
# COMPACT_ATOMS: atom_id res chain seq x y z
N MET A 1 -9.83 -25.52 17.06
CA MET A 1 -9.41 -24.23 16.52
C MET A 1 -8.58 -24.46 15.27
N LYS A 2 -8.75 -23.63 14.22
CA LYS A 2 -8.01 -23.78 12.94
C LYS A 2 -6.53 -23.49 13.15
N LYS A 3 -5.66 -24.32 12.55
CA LYS A 3 -4.21 -24.11 12.55
C LYS A 3 -3.83 -23.21 11.39
N ILE A 4 -3.35 -21.99 11.69
CA ILE A 4 -3.06 -20.95 10.68
C ILE A 4 -1.57 -20.63 10.69
N LEU A 5 -0.94 -20.60 9.52
CA LEU A 5 0.42 -20.13 9.34
C LEU A 5 0.41 -18.78 8.61
N LEU A 6 0.98 -17.76 9.23
CA LEU A 6 1.31 -16.51 8.55
C LEU A 6 2.76 -16.57 8.07
N TYR A 7 2.97 -16.45 6.77
CA TYR A 7 4.25 -16.66 6.12
C TYR A 7 4.79 -15.39 5.47
N SER A 8 6.05 -15.08 5.77
CA SER A 8 6.80 -14.00 5.15
C SER A 8 8.24 -14.40 4.86
N SER A 9 8.77 -13.95 3.73
CA SER A 9 10.16 -14.13 3.35
C SER A 9 11.14 -13.11 3.97
N GLY A 10 10.66 -12.24 4.85
CA GLY A 10 11.37 -11.13 5.46
C GLY A 10 10.62 -9.82 5.20
N ILE A 11 10.24 -9.11 6.24
CA ILE A 11 9.30 -8.00 6.10
C ILE A 11 9.73 -6.78 6.87
N ILE A 12 10.48 -6.96 7.97
CA ILE A 12 10.83 -5.86 8.84
C ILE A 12 12.20 -5.35 8.42
N PRO A 13 12.25 -4.20 7.72
CA PRO A 13 13.53 -3.55 7.47
C PRO A 13 14.11 -3.11 8.83
N GLU A 14 15.43 -3.09 8.94
CA GLU A 14 16.17 -2.53 10.08
C GLU A 14 15.78 -1.06 10.36
N LYS A 15 15.08 -0.43 9.43
CA LYS A 15 14.53 0.93 9.47
C LYS A 15 13.02 0.88 9.27
N LYS A 16 12.29 1.73 9.99
CA LYS A 16 10.83 1.92 10.04
C LYS A 16 10.00 1.28 8.91
N PRO A 17 9.01 0.43 9.23
CA PRO A 17 8.24 -0.32 8.26
C PRO A 17 7.42 0.58 7.33
N THR A 18 7.26 0.16 6.10
CA THR A 18 6.36 0.76 5.11
C THR A 18 4.90 0.45 5.44
N GLY A 19 3.96 1.16 4.81
CA GLY A 19 2.53 0.92 5.03
C GLY A 19 2.08 -0.52 4.74
N GLY A 20 2.67 -1.17 3.74
CA GLY A 20 2.38 -2.57 3.44
C GLY A 20 2.91 -3.54 4.51
N GLU A 21 4.07 -3.25 5.09
CA GLU A 21 4.66 -4.02 6.19
C GLU A 21 3.85 -3.83 7.49
N LEU A 22 3.35 -2.61 7.74
CA LEU A 22 2.47 -2.33 8.88
C LEU A 22 1.19 -3.18 8.85
N ARG A 23 0.61 -3.42 7.67
CA ARG A 23 -0.56 -4.31 7.52
C ARG A 23 -0.24 -5.77 7.83
N PHE A 24 0.93 -6.23 7.42
CA PHE A 24 1.37 -7.58 7.82
C PHE A 24 1.55 -7.67 9.34
N LEU A 25 2.22 -6.68 9.96
CA LEU A 25 2.44 -6.63 11.40
C LEU A 25 1.12 -6.57 12.19
N GLU A 26 0.12 -5.85 11.69
CA GLU A 26 -1.23 -5.81 12.25
C GLU A 26 -1.86 -7.22 12.30
N LEU A 27 -1.83 -7.93 11.18
CA LEU A 27 -2.35 -9.30 11.12
C LEU A 27 -1.52 -10.26 11.99
N ALA A 28 -0.18 -10.12 11.99
CA ALA A 28 0.69 -10.95 12.80
C ALA A 28 0.41 -10.77 14.31
N ARG A 29 0.25 -9.53 14.78
CA ARG A 29 -0.11 -9.22 16.16
C ARG A 29 -1.48 -9.79 16.55
N PHE A 30 -2.46 -9.61 15.67
CA PHE A 30 -3.80 -10.14 15.89
C PHE A 30 -3.80 -11.67 16.00
N LEU A 31 -3.01 -12.34 15.16
CA LEU A 31 -2.89 -13.80 15.17
C LEU A 31 -2.05 -14.32 16.34
N ALA A 32 -1.02 -13.60 16.80
CA ALA A 32 -0.18 -14.00 17.94
C ALA A 32 -1.00 -14.23 19.22
N GLY A 33 -2.14 -13.52 19.39
CA GLY A 33 -3.10 -13.75 20.48
C GLY A 33 -4.02 -14.93 20.29
N LYS A 34 -3.97 -15.65 19.15
CA LYS A 34 -4.90 -16.73 18.82
C LYS A 34 -4.23 -18.10 18.96
N LYS A 35 -4.85 -19.01 19.71
CA LYS A 35 -4.36 -20.38 19.84
C LYS A 35 -4.38 -21.09 18.48
N GLY A 36 -3.28 -21.71 18.09
CA GLY A 36 -3.14 -22.41 16.79
C GLY A 36 -2.64 -21.54 15.63
N ALA A 37 -2.35 -20.25 15.86
CA ALA A 37 -1.66 -19.42 14.88
C ALA A 37 -0.14 -19.53 15.06
N GLU A 38 0.58 -19.61 13.95
CA GLU A 38 2.06 -19.67 13.90
C GLU A 38 2.57 -18.59 12.92
N LEU A 39 3.70 -17.96 13.25
CA LEU A 39 4.43 -17.03 12.39
C LEU A 39 5.67 -17.70 11.82
N CYS A 40 5.81 -17.69 10.50
CA CYS A 40 7.01 -18.13 9.78
C CYS A 40 7.63 -16.94 9.05
N CYS A 41 8.83 -16.54 9.44
CA CYS A 41 9.53 -15.43 8.76
C CYS A 41 11.06 -15.59 8.81
N ALA A 42 11.75 -14.78 7.99
CA ALA A 42 13.21 -14.69 7.94
C ALA A 42 13.79 -13.58 8.83
N ASP A 43 12.92 -12.79 9.48
CA ASP A 43 13.37 -11.71 10.36
C ASP A 43 13.91 -12.26 11.67
N GLU A 44 14.95 -11.60 12.18
CA GLU A 44 15.56 -11.95 13.46
C GLU A 44 14.63 -11.60 14.62
N GLU A 45 14.77 -12.31 15.74
CA GLU A 45 13.95 -12.10 16.93
C GLU A 45 14.04 -10.64 17.43
N ALA A 46 15.24 -10.05 17.37
CA ALA A 46 15.45 -8.63 17.72
C ALA A 46 14.63 -7.66 16.87
N ALA A 47 14.38 -7.99 15.61
CA ALA A 47 13.54 -7.16 14.71
C ALA A 47 12.05 -7.34 14.98
N LEU A 48 11.63 -8.47 15.51
CA LEU A 48 10.22 -8.78 15.83
C LEU A 48 9.81 -8.29 17.22
N GLN A 49 10.76 -8.24 18.17
CA GLN A 49 10.52 -7.89 19.57
C GLN A 49 9.82 -6.54 19.77
N PRO A 50 10.17 -5.43 19.06
CA PRO A 50 9.47 -4.15 19.20
C PRO A 50 7.98 -4.23 18.88
N TYR A 51 7.56 -5.26 18.14
CA TYR A 51 6.17 -5.50 17.74
C TYR A 51 5.47 -6.54 18.62
N GLY A 52 6.14 -7.06 19.65
CA GLY A 52 5.61 -8.14 20.51
C GLY A 52 5.43 -9.46 19.77
N LEU A 53 6.23 -9.70 18.74
CA LEU A 53 6.15 -10.90 17.88
C LEU A 53 7.36 -11.81 18.08
N ARG A 54 7.13 -13.10 17.81
CA ARG A 54 8.16 -14.14 17.76
C ARG A 54 7.88 -15.07 16.58
N ALA A 55 8.93 -15.48 15.86
CA ALA A 55 8.80 -16.48 14.82
C ALA A 55 8.73 -17.89 15.44
N ASP A 56 7.64 -18.60 15.15
CA ASP A 56 7.48 -20.03 15.53
C ASP A 56 8.26 -20.93 14.58
N VAL A 57 8.43 -20.48 13.34
CA VAL A 57 9.18 -21.16 12.29
C VAL A 57 10.17 -20.18 11.68
N GLN A 58 11.45 -20.35 12.01
CA GLN A 58 12.52 -19.48 11.51
C GLN A 58 12.92 -19.88 10.09
N MET A 59 13.02 -18.90 9.20
CA MET A 59 13.60 -18.99 7.86
C MET A 59 15.00 -18.38 7.85
N LYS A 60 15.79 -18.76 6.84
CA LYS A 60 17.09 -18.13 6.58
C LYS A 60 16.93 -16.92 5.67
N LYS A 61 17.64 -15.83 5.96
CA LYS A 61 17.80 -14.73 4.99
C LYS A 61 18.54 -15.27 3.75
N PRO A 62 18.23 -14.79 2.54
CA PRO A 62 18.82 -15.30 1.29
C PRO A 62 20.26 -14.81 1.10
N GLU A 63 21.18 -15.30 1.94
CA GLU A 63 22.60 -14.89 1.93
C GLU A 63 23.48 -15.76 1.02
N HIS A 64 23.15 -17.05 0.87
CA HIS A 64 23.98 -18.05 0.23
C HIS A 64 23.71 -18.27 -1.26
N ALA A 65 22.54 -17.90 -1.75
CA ALA A 65 22.20 -18.07 -3.16
C ALA A 65 22.83 -16.98 -4.05
N PRO A 66 23.19 -17.31 -5.31
CA PRO A 66 23.84 -16.36 -6.20
C PRO A 66 23.05 -15.05 -6.36
N ARG A 67 23.73 -13.91 -6.22
CA ARG A 67 23.12 -12.57 -6.26
C ARG A 67 22.48 -12.22 -7.62
N PHE A 68 22.81 -12.93 -8.69
CA PHE A 68 22.18 -12.75 -10.00
C PHE A 68 20.78 -13.37 -10.10
N LEU A 69 20.40 -14.24 -9.16
CA LEU A 69 19.06 -14.82 -9.12
C LEU A 69 18.06 -13.81 -8.53
N PRO A 70 16.79 -13.82 -9.00
CA PRO A 70 15.72 -13.09 -8.35
C PRO A 70 15.61 -13.46 -6.87
N GLU A 71 15.19 -12.50 -6.05
CA GLU A 71 15.11 -12.69 -4.60
C GLU A 71 14.24 -13.90 -4.22
N GLU A 72 13.12 -14.08 -4.93
CA GLU A 72 12.19 -15.20 -4.74
C GLU A 72 12.87 -16.55 -4.96
N ALA A 73 13.73 -16.64 -5.96
CA ALA A 73 14.50 -17.87 -6.24
C ALA A 73 15.54 -18.13 -5.15
N ARG A 74 16.19 -17.09 -4.63
CA ARG A 74 17.15 -17.21 -3.52
C ARG A 74 16.49 -17.69 -2.24
N ILE A 75 15.34 -17.08 -1.88
CA ILE A 75 14.54 -17.49 -0.72
C ILE A 75 14.15 -18.96 -0.83
N LEU A 76 13.69 -19.38 -2.01
CA LEU A 76 13.31 -20.77 -2.28
C LEU A 76 14.47 -21.75 -2.11
N LEU A 77 15.65 -21.38 -2.60
CA LEU A 77 16.85 -22.24 -2.53
C LEU A 77 17.34 -22.43 -1.08
N ASP A 78 17.44 -21.35 -0.32
CA ASP A 78 17.97 -21.37 1.04
C ASP A 78 16.99 -21.96 2.07
N ASN A 79 15.69 -21.94 1.77
CA ASN A 79 14.64 -22.38 2.67
C ASN A 79 13.91 -23.67 2.26
N ARG A 80 14.50 -24.49 1.36
CA ARG A 80 13.92 -25.77 0.92
C ARG A 80 13.46 -26.68 2.08
N PRO A 81 14.24 -26.88 3.18
CA PRO A 81 13.81 -27.74 4.28
C PRO A 81 12.55 -27.20 4.98
N VAL A 82 12.49 -25.88 5.20
CA VAL A 82 11.34 -25.20 5.82
C VAL A 82 10.10 -25.33 4.96
N LEU A 83 10.21 -25.05 3.66
CA LEU A 83 9.10 -25.16 2.70
C LEU A 83 8.57 -26.60 2.61
N LYS A 84 9.46 -27.61 2.60
CA LYS A 84 9.07 -29.03 2.64
C LYS A 84 8.34 -29.37 3.94
N ARG A 85 8.77 -28.84 5.09
CA ARG A 85 8.09 -29.04 6.37
C ARG A 85 6.69 -28.43 6.35
N ILE A 86 6.56 -27.17 5.89
CA ILE A 86 5.26 -26.49 5.77
C ILE A 86 4.32 -27.29 4.86
N ALA A 87 4.80 -27.76 3.70
CA ALA A 87 4.00 -28.53 2.76
C ALA A 87 3.49 -29.86 3.33
N LYS A 88 4.25 -30.50 4.22
CA LYS A 88 3.86 -31.73 4.93
C LYS A 88 2.95 -31.47 6.13
N SER A 89 2.98 -30.26 6.68
CA SER A 89 2.16 -29.88 7.84
C SER A 89 0.70 -29.65 7.43
N ARG A 90 -0.22 -30.00 8.33
CA ARG A 90 -1.66 -29.80 8.09
C ARG A 90 -2.09 -28.45 8.67
N TYR A 91 -1.92 -27.38 7.90
CA TYR A 91 -2.51 -26.08 8.21
C TYR A 91 -3.89 -25.96 7.55
N ASP A 92 -4.83 -25.34 8.26
CA ASP A 92 -6.15 -25.00 7.72
C ASP A 92 -6.07 -23.80 6.78
N ALA A 93 -5.10 -22.90 7.01
CA ALA A 93 -4.74 -21.82 6.12
C ALA A 93 -3.23 -21.48 6.21
N VAL A 94 -2.59 -21.23 5.08
CA VAL A 94 -1.24 -20.66 4.98
C VAL A 94 -1.36 -19.34 4.25
N ILE A 95 -1.15 -18.24 4.96
CA ILE A 95 -1.34 -16.89 4.44
C ILE A 95 0.01 -16.34 3.98
N ALA A 96 0.11 -15.94 2.72
CA ALA A 96 1.28 -15.28 2.16
C ALA A 96 0.91 -13.94 1.52
N PHE A 97 1.72 -12.91 1.76
CA PHE A 97 1.52 -11.58 1.19
C PHE A 97 2.34 -11.43 -0.09
N ASP A 98 1.62 -11.14 -1.19
CA ASP A 98 2.14 -10.98 -2.54
C ASP A 98 2.77 -12.27 -3.15
N VAL A 99 3.09 -12.20 -4.44
CA VAL A 99 3.60 -13.34 -5.22
C VAL A 99 5.00 -13.80 -4.78
N PRO A 100 5.97 -12.91 -4.46
CA PRO A 100 7.32 -13.33 -4.13
C PRO A 100 7.43 -14.35 -2.98
N PRO A 101 6.79 -14.15 -1.82
CA PRO A 101 6.78 -15.18 -0.78
C PRO A 101 5.98 -16.42 -1.16
N ALA A 102 4.87 -16.25 -1.89
CA ALA A 102 3.93 -17.32 -2.21
C ALA A 102 4.45 -18.33 -3.24
N ILE A 103 5.41 -17.95 -4.10
CA ILE A 103 5.89 -18.83 -5.17
C ILE A 103 6.56 -20.09 -4.60
N GLY A 104 7.35 -19.96 -3.55
CA GLY A 104 7.97 -21.09 -2.87
C GLY A 104 6.94 -22.07 -2.31
N LEU A 105 5.92 -21.56 -1.61
CA LEU A 105 4.83 -22.36 -1.06
C LEU A 105 4.04 -23.07 -2.18
N SER A 106 3.80 -22.38 -3.28
CA SER A 106 3.08 -22.92 -4.45
C SER A 106 3.83 -24.05 -5.15
N LEU A 107 5.15 -23.92 -5.35
CA LEU A 107 6.01 -24.91 -5.98
C LEU A 107 6.19 -26.17 -5.12
N TYR A 108 6.21 -26.02 -3.79
CA TYR A 108 6.25 -27.15 -2.86
C TYR A 108 4.88 -27.80 -2.60
N GLY A 109 3.82 -27.32 -3.27
CA GLY A 109 2.50 -27.90 -3.18
C GLY A 109 1.81 -27.70 -1.83
N VAL A 110 2.08 -26.59 -1.16
CA VAL A 110 1.40 -26.22 0.08
C VAL A 110 -0.11 -26.13 -0.17
N ARG A 111 -0.86 -26.88 0.61
CA ARG A 111 -2.33 -26.87 0.54
C ARG A 111 -2.88 -25.69 1.33
N ASN A 112 -4.11 -25.29 1.02
CA ASN A 112 -4.82 -24.20 1.71
C ASN A 112 -4.06 -22.86 1.71
N LEU A 113 -3.30 -22.58 0.63
CA LEU A 113 -2.62 -21.31 0.44
C LEU A 113 -3.65 -20.19 0.21
N VAL A 114 -3.57 -19.15 1.04
CA VAL A 114 -4.30 -17.89 0.89
C VAL A 114 -3.29 -16.84 0.42
N LEU A 115 -3.49 -16.34 -0.79
CA LEU A 115 -2.64 -15.31 -1.38
C LEU A 115 -3.27 -13.94 -1.12
N MET A 116 -2.61 -13.12 -0.30
CA MET A 116 -2.98 -11.73 -0.05
C MET A 116 -2.25 -10.83 -1.05
N ILE A 117 -2.95 -10.25 -2.02
CA ILE A 117 -2.37 -9.33 -3.01
C ILE A 117 -2.58 -7.90 -2.53
N ARG A 118 -1.47 -7.21 -2.21
CA ARG A 118 -1.46 -5.82 -1.75
C ARG A 118 -1.27 -4.81 -2.88
N LYS A 119 -0.85 -5.28 -4.04
CA LYS A 119 -0.60 -4.44 -5.21
C LYS A 119 -0.50 -5.27 -6.47
N ASP A 120 -0.89 -4.70 -7.60
CA ASP A 120 -0.55 -5.22 -8.92
C ASP A 120 0.94 -5.01 -9.21
N MET A 121 1.77 -6.03 -8.92
CA MET A 121 3.23 -5.92 -9.07
C MET A 121 3.67 -5.65 -10.51
N ILE A 122 3.00 -6.23 -11.49
CA ILE A 122 3.32 -6.05 -12.92
C ILE A 122 2.92 -4.66 -13.37
N GLY A 123 1.71 -4.20 -13.04
CA GLY A 123 1.27 -2.85 -13.33
C GLY A 123 2.18 -1.79 -12.69
N TYR A 124 2.64 -2.05 -11.48
CA TYR A 124 3.60 -1.18 -10.80
C TYR A 124 4.96 -1.11 -11.52
N GLU A 125 5.49 -2.23 -12.02
CA GLU A 125 6.71 -2.22 -12.82
C GLU A 125 6.54 -1.49 -14.16
N LEU A 126 5.35 -1.53 -14.74
CA LEU A 126 5.05 -0.81 -15.98
C LEU A 126 5.11 0.71 -15.79
N VAL A 127 4.57 1.22 -14.67
CA VAL A 127 4.52 2.66 -14.38
C VAL A 127 5.84 3.20 -13.82
N LYS A 128 6.62 2.38 -13.08
CA LYS A 128 7.79 2.82 -12.30
C LYS A 128 8.95 3.38 -13.12
N SER A 129 9.12 2.98 -14.37
CA SER A 129 10.26 3.40 -15.19
C SER A 129 9.88 3.67 -16.63
N ALA A 130 10.29 4.81 -17.15
CA ALA A 130 10.27 5.09 -18.58
C ALA A 130 11.29 4.16 -19.29
N GLY A 131 10.82 3.45 -20.33
CA GLY A 131 11.66 2.60 -21.18
C GLY A 131 11.48 1.09 -20.98
N TYR A 132 11.31 0.40 -22.12
CA TYR A 132 11.08 -1.04 -22.18
C TYR A 132 12.33 -1.80 -22.66
N GLY A 133 13.43 -1.72 -21.88
CA GLY A 133 14.61 -2.53 -22.15
C GLY A 133 14.32 -4.03 -22.03
N TRP A 134 15.09 -4.88 -22.78
CA TRP A 134 14.89 -6.33 -22.78
C TRP A 134 14.94 -6.97 -21.38
N LYS A 135 15.76 -6.45 -20.47
CA LYS A 135 15.83 -6.93 -19.07
C LYS A 135 14.51 -6.72 -18.32
N LYS A 136 13.83 -5.58 -18.54
CA LYS A 136 12.52 -5.31 -17.95
C LYS A 136 11.45 -6.24 -18.50
N ARG A 137 11.47 -6.52 -19.82
CA ARG A 137 10.54 -7.48 -20.44
C ARG A 137 10.70 -8.89 -19.87
N LEU A 138 11.94 -9.37 -19.71
CA LEU A 138 12.22 -10.67 -19.08
C LEU A 138 11.74 -10.72 -17.63
N ARG A 139 11.93 -9.65 -16.86
CA ARG A 139 11.44 -9.57 -15.49
C ARG A 139 9.92 -9.62 -15.41
N ILE A 140 9.23 -8.89 -16.27
CA ILE A 140 7.76 -8.90 -16.34
C ILE A 140 7.27 -10.31 -16.73
N LEU A 141 7.87 -10.96 -17.71
CA LEU A 141 7.51 -12.33 -18.12
C LEU A 141 7.72 -13.33 -16.97
N TYR A 142 8.83 -13.20 -16.25
CA TYR A 142 9.09 -14.01 -15.06
C TYR A 142 8.02 -13.79 -13.98
N GLN A 143 7.73 -12.53 -13.66
CA GLN A 143 6.70 -12.18 -12.68
C GLN A 143 5.31 -12.69 -13.10
N TRP A 144 4.95 -12.57 -14.38
CA TRP A 144 3.72 -13.10 -14.94
C TRP A 144 3.61 -14.62 -14.76
N GLY A 145 4.69 -15.36 -15.02
CA GLY A 145 4.76 -16.80 -14.80
C GLY A 145 4.58 -17.18 -13.33
N CYS A 146 5.29 -16.49 -12.40
CA CYS A 146 5.17 -16.71 -10.98
C CYS A 146 3.74 -16.39 -10.46
N GLU A 147 3.16 -15.28 -10.91
CA GLU A 147 1.79 -14.89 -10.60
C GLU A 147 0.80 -15.99 -11.03
N GLY A 148 0.90 -16.46 -12.29
CA GLY A 148 0.03 -17.52 -12.81
C GLY A 148 0.13 -18.84 -12.03
N ILE A 149 1.34 -19.22 -11.57
CA ILE A 149 1.53 -20.41 -10.72
C ILE A 149 0.85 -20.20 -9.36
N CYS A 150 1.09 -19.08 -8.69
CA CYS A 150 0.50 -18.77 -7.39
C CYS A 150 -1.02 -18.73 -7.47
N LEU A 151 -1.58 -18.06 -8.49
CA LEU A 151 -3.01 -17.97 -8.71
C LEU A 151 -3.67 -19.34 -8.92
N ARG A 152 -3.02 -20.27 -9.62
CA ARG A 152 -3.54 -21.64 -9.83
C ARG A 152 -3.54 -22.45 -8.54
N LYS A 153 -2.50 -22.32 -7.73
CA LYS A 153 -2.27 -23.13 -6.51
C LYS A 153 -2.99 -22.58 -5.29
N ALA A 154 -3.21 -21.28 -5.19
CA ALA A 154 -3.93 -20.70 -4.08
C ALA A 154 -5.36 -21.23 -3.98
N ARG A 155 -5.78 -21.61 -2.76
CA ARG A 155 -7.18 -21.92 -2.44
C ARG A 155 -8.03 -20.65 -2.57
N GLN A 156 -7.49 -19.54 -2.08
CA GLN A 156 -8.16 -18.24 -2.05
C GLN A 156 -7.18 -17.13 -2.36
N VAL A 157 -7.67 -16.10 -3.05
CA VAL A 157 -6.91 -14.88 -3.35
C VAL A 157 -7.68 -13.70 -2.78
N VAL A 158 -7.04 -12.88 -1.97
CA VAL A 158 -7.62 -11.66 -1.38
C VAL A 158 -6.90 -10.46 -1.98
N CYS A 159 -7.61 -9.64 -2.73
CA CYS A 159 -7.14 -8.38 -3.29
C CYS A 159 -7.62 -7.20 -2.46
N GLN A 160 -6.88 -6.10 -2.45
CA GLN A 160 -7.27 -4.89 -1.74
C GLN A 160 -8.35 -4.08 -2.48
N CYS A 161 -8.47 -4.26 -3.80
CA CYS A 161 -9.48 -3.59 -4.61
C CYS A 161 -9.94 -4.48 -5.77
N ALA A 162 -11.10 -4.18 -6.34
CA ALA A 162 -11.62 -4.88 -7.51
C ALA A 162 -10.78 -4.59 -8.76
N TYR A 163 -10.25 -3.37 -8.87
CA TYR A 163 -9.34 -3.02 -9.97
C TYR A 163 -8.17 -3.98 -10.08
N ASP A 164 -7.43 -4.24 -8.99
CA ASP A 164 -6.28 -5.16 -9.01
C ASP A 164 -6.72 -6.59 -9.39
N ARG A 165 -7.84 -7.07 -8.81
CA ARG A 165 -8.40 -8.38 -9.17
C ARG A 165 -8.66 -8.48 -10.67
N ASP A 166 -9.31 -7.47 -11.25
CA ASP A 166 -9.74 -7.52 -12.64
C ASP A 166 -8.56 -7.42 -13.59
N VAL A 167 -7.61 -6.54 -13.34
CA VAL A 167 -6.35 -6.44 -14.13
C VAL A 167 -5.54 -7.73 -14.06
N ILE A 168 -5.44 -8.36 -12.88
CA ILE A 168 -4.74 -9.64 -12.71
C ILE A 168 -5.47 -10.76 -13.49
N LEU A 169 -6.78 -10.82 -13.39
CA LEU A 169 -7.59 -11.83 -14.10
C LEU A 169 -7.53 -11.63 -15.61
N ASP A 170 -7.49 -10.41 -16.11
CA ASP A 170 -7.38 -10.11 -17.55
C ASP A 170 -6.03 -10.56 -18.11
N ARG A 171 -4.96 -10.48 -17.32
CA ARG A 171 -3.65 -11.05 -17.68
C ARG A 171 -3.62 -12.56 -17.71
N HIS A 172 -4.56 -13.24 -17.03
CA HIS A 172 -4.63 -14.69 -16.89
C HIS A 172 -6.01 -15.25 -17.32
N PRO A 173 -6.38 -15.16 -18.62
CA PRO A 173 -7.74 -15.48 -19.08
C PRO A 173 -8.16 -16.94 -18.79
N LEU A 174 -7.22 -17.90 -18.81
CA LEU A 174 -7.50 -19.29 -18.45
C LEU A 174 -7.83 -19.48 -16.96
N ILE A 175 -7.30 -18.62 -16.09
CA ILE A 175 -7.63 -18.60 -14.67
C ILE A 175 -8.96 -17.87 -14.47
N LYS A 176 -9.18 -16.77 -15.17
CA LYS A 176 -10.45 -16.00 -15.15
C LYS A 176 -11.67 -16.90 -15.39
N ALA A 177 -11.59 -17.77 -16.41
CA ALA A 177 -12.69 -18.67 -16.78
C ALA A 177 -13.04 -19.70 -15.69
N ARG A 178 -12.10 -20.08 -14.81
CA ARG A 178 -12.22 -21.19 -13.88
C ARG A 178 -12.27 -20.80 -12.40
N SER A 179 -11.98 -19.57 -12.03
CA SER A 179 -11.55 -19.24 -10.68
C SER A 179 -12.18 -18.01 -10.03
N LYS A 180 -13.20 -17.37 -10.63
CA LYS A 180 -13.87 -16.19 -10.03
C LYS A 180 -14.27 -16.35 -8.54
N PRO A 181 -14.82 -17.50 -8.10
CA PRO A 181 -15.29 -17.65 -6.71
C PRO A 181 -14.21 -17.56 -5.65
N LYS A 182 -12.94 -17.84 -5.98
CA LYS A 182 -11.86 -17.81 -5.00
C LYS A 182 -11.23 -16.43 -4.79
N PHE A 183 -11.61 -15.44 -5.59
CA PHE A 183 -11.16 -14.06 -5.40
C PHE A 183 -12.12 -13.31 -4.48
N LYS A 184 -11.58 -12.78 -3.41
CA LYS A 184 -12.28 -11.92 -2.46
C LYS A 184 -11.65 -10.53 -2.47
N ILE A 185 -12.44 -9.51 -2.17
CA ILE A 185 -11.96 -8.13 -2.03
C ILE A 185 -12.03 -7.74 -0.55
N GLN A 186 -10.94 -7.22 -0.04
CA GLN A 186 -10.90 -6.64 1.30
C GLN A 186 -10.07 -5.35 1.29
N ILE A 187 -10.78 -4.23 1.24
CA ILE A 187 -10.18 -2.89 1.39
C ILE A 187 -9.60 -2.75 2.79
N ASN A 188 -8.54 -1.97 2.94
CA ASN A 188 -7.99 -1.63 4.25
C ASN A 188 -8.98 -0.77 5.06
N ASN A 189 -8.87 -0.82 6.38
CA ASN A 189 -9.59 0.10 7.26
C ASN A 189 -8.82 1.44 7.38
N CYS A 190 -9.50 2.49 7.80
CA CYS A 190 -8.89 3.80 8.05
C CYS A 190 -8.40 3.97 9.51
N ASN A 191 -8.78 3.07 10.41
CA ASN A 191 -8.49 3.12 11.85
C ASN A 191 -7.56 2.01 12.38
N PRO A 192 -6.52 1.54 11.66
CA PRO A 192 -5.58 0.61 12.25
C PRO A 192 -4.83 1.26 13.41
N SER A 193 -4.42 0.45 14.39
CA SER A 193 -3.78 0.95 15.62
C SER A 193 -2.61 1.93 15.39
N TRP A 194 -1.84 1.71 14.34
CA TRP A 194 -0.70 2.56 13.99
C TRP A 194 -1.10 3.93 13.40
N ILE A 195 -2.26 4.05 12.74
CA ILE A 195 -2.81 5.36 12.32
C ILE A 195 -3.35 6.10 13.54
N VAL A 196 -4.13 5.40 14.38
CA VAL A 196 -4.68 5.98 15.63
C VAL A 196 -3.56 6.56 16.49
N MET A 197 -2.54 5.77 16.78
CA MET A 197 -1.40 6.18 17.60
C MET A 197 -0.67 7.40 17.03
N ARG A 198 -0.39 7.40 15.71
CA ARG A 198 0.24 8.54 15.03
C ARG A 198 -0.64 9.79 15.02
N ALA A 199 -1.96 9.63 14.92
CA ALA A 199 -2.89 10.75 14.96
C ALA A 199 -2.94 11.40 16.36
N ASP A 200 -2.87 10.59 17.42
CA ASP A 200 -2.78 11.07 18.80
C ASP A 200 -1.48 11.85 19.06
N GLU A 201 -0.35 11.34 18.54
CA GLU A 201 0.93 12.06 18.57
C GLU A 201 0.86 13.37 17.77
N ALA A 202 0.23 13.37 16.59
CA ALA A 202 0.05 14.56 15.76
C ALA A 202 -0.86 15.62 16.43
N GLY A 203 -1.75 15.20 17.34
CA GLY A 203 -2.59 16.09 18.13
C GLY A 203 -1.82 17.05 19.04
N LYS A 204 -0.57 16.71 19.36
CA LYS A 204 0.33 17.50 20.20
C LYS A 204 1.21 18.48 19.39
N ALA A 205 1.13 18.45 18.05
CA ALA A 205 1.91 19.32 17.19
C ALA A 205 1.30 20.74 17.10
N GLU A 206 2.14 21.72 16.81
CA GLU A 206 1.72 23.12 16.62
C GLU A 206 0.64 23.22 15.51
N GLN A 207 -0.37 24.03 15.78
CA GLN A 207 -1.45 24.30 14.84
C GLN A 207 -1.00 25.29 13.75
N LYS A 208 -1.76 25.34 12.67
CA LYS A 208 -1.59 26.26 11.55
C LYS A 208 -1.51 27.73 12.04
N GLN A 209 -0.40 28.38 11.74
CA GLN A 209 -0.11 29.74 12.21
C GLN A 209 -0.53 30.86 11.23
N ASN A 210 -1.02 30.52 10.03
CA ASN A 210 -1.41 31.48 9.00
C ASN A 210 -2.69 31.04 8.26
N ASP A 211 -3.35 32.00 7.59
CA ASP A 211 -4.62 31.80 6.85
C ASP A 211 -4.42 31.24 5.44
N ARG A 212 -3.24 30.79 5.04
CA ARG A 212 -2.99 30.21 3.73
C ARG A 212 -3.77 28.92 3.52
N PHE A 213 -4.30 28.73 2.32
CA PHE A 213 -4.90 27.47 1.93
C PHE A 213 -3.80 26.45 1.63
N ARG A 214 -3.75 25.37 2.41
CA ARG A 214 -2.68 24.36 2.31
C ARG A 214 -3.16 23.11 1.63
N VAL A 215 -2.47 22.73 0.57
CA VAL A 215 -2.67 21.46 -0.13
C VAL A 215 -1.50 20.52 0.17
N GLY A 216 -1.81 19.34 0.72
CA GLY A 216 -0.81 18.36 1.13
C GLY A 216 -0.63 17.23 0.11
N PHE A 217 0.60 16.77 -0.03
CA PHE A 217 1.01 15.54 -0.73
C PHE A 217 1.91 14.71 0.17
N VAL A 218 1.66 13.39 0.22
CA VAL A 218 2.50 12.44 0.96
C VAL A 218 2.91 11.29 0.04
N GLY A 219 4.21 11.20 -0.26
CA GLY A 219 4.72 10.14 -1.14
C GLY A 219 6.23 10.22 -1.35
N GLY A 220 6.86 9.06 -1.63
CA GLY A 220 8.29 9.00 -1.93
C GLY A 220 8.62 9.59 -3.29
N PHE A 221 9.74 10.31 -3.41
CA PHE A 221 10.16 11.00 -4.63
C PHE A 221 10.91 10.12 -5.64
N ASP A 222 11.28 8.91 -5.27
CA ASP A 222 11.87 7.91 -6.19
C ASP A 222 10.81 7.08 -6.92
N ASP A 223 9.58 7.09 -6.43
CA ASP A 223 8.47 6.28 -6.93
C ASP A 223 7.47 7.12 -7.72
N LEU A 224 7.68 7.19 -9.04
CA LEU A 224 6.84 7.99 -9.96
C LEU A 224 5.34 7.64 -9.93
N ARG A 225 4.98 6.46 -9.40
CA ARG A 225 3.59 6.03 -9.28
C ARG A 225 2.75 6.93 -8.36
N LYS A 226 3.39 7.67 -7.45
CA LYS A 226 2.70 8.58 -6.54
C LYS A 226 2.21 9.86 -7.21
N GLY A 227 2.62 10.10 -8.47
CA GLY A 227 2.14 11.24 -9.25
C GLY A 227 2.68 12.58 -8.79
N GLN A 228 3.88 12.61 -8.18
CA GLN A 228 4.49 13.85 -7.71
C GLN A 228 4.69 14.88 -8.82
N GLU A 229 4.90 14.44 -10.07
CA GLU A 229 4.99 15.36 -11.20
C GLU A 229 3.67 16.05 -11.50
N LEU A 230 2.55 15.32 -11.43
CA LEU A 230 1.21 15.89 -11.59
C LEU A 230 0.94 16.93 -10.51
N PHE A 231 1.26 16.59 -9.25
CA PHE A 231 1.08 17.49 -8.13
C PHE A 231 1.92 18.77 -8.26
N LEU A 232 3.19 18.64 -8.63
CA LEU A 232 4.11 19.77 -8.73
C LEU A 232 3.76 20.73 -9.87
N LYS A 233 3.32 20.21 -11.03
CA LYS A 233 2.84 21.05 -12.14
C LYS A 233 1.57 21.82 -11.76
N ALA A 234 0.61 21.15 -11.10
CA ALA A 234 -0.59 21.82 -10.58
C ALA A 234 -0.23 22.88 -9.53
N ALA A 235 0.69 22.57 -8.62
CA ALA A 235 1.15 23.50 -7.59
C ALA A 235 1.86 24.73 -8.19
N GLU A 236 2.70 24.55 -9.20
CA GLU A 236 3.40 25.63 -9.90
C GLU A 236 2.40 26.59 -10.54
N GLN A 237 1.41 26.09 -11.29
CA GLN A 237 0.34 26.91 -11.89
C GLN A 237 -0.45 27.66 -10.82
N LEU A 238 -0.92 26.97 -9.77
CA LEU A 238 -1.79 27.56 -8.77
C LEU A 238 -1.08 28.57 -7.88
N THR A 239 0.20 28.37 -7.57
CA THR A 239 0.97 29.36 -6.81
C THR A 239 1.22 30.64 -7.60
N GLN A 240 1.24 30.60 -8.94
CA GLN A 240 1.31 31.81 -9.77
C GLN A 240 -0.02 32.59 -9.73
N LYS A 241 -1.16 31.88 -9.69
CA LYS A 241 -2.50 32.46 -9.72
C LYS A 241 -2.99 32.94 -8.34
N TYR A 242 -2.65 32.20 -7.27
CA TYR A 242 -3.16 32.43 -5.92
C TYR A 242 -2.01 32.62 -4.92
N PRO A 243 -1.76 33.84 -4.43
CA PRO A 243 -0.63 34.13 -3.54
C PRO A 243 -0.79 33.56 -2.11
N ASP A 244 -1.99 33.21 -1.72
CA ASP A 244 -2.34 32.63 -0.42
C ASP A 244 -2.46 31.10 -0.44
N MET A 245 -2.12 30.44 -1.55
CA MET A 245 -1.95 28.98 -1.60
C MET A 245 -0.55 28.55 -1.22
N GLU A 246 -0.46 27.45 -0.47
CA GLU A 246 0.78 26.77 -0.07
C GLU A 246 0.66 25.26 -0.30
N PHE A 247 1.70 24.66 -0.88
CA PHE A 247 1.77 23.24 -1.19
C PHE A 247 2.82 22.56 -0.33
N LEU A 248 2.42 21.56 0.45
CA LEU A 248 3.27 20.86 1.42
C LEU A 248 3.53 19.43 0.94
N LEU A 249 4.80 19.09 0.67
CA LEU A 249 5.19 17.78 0.18
C LEU A 249 6.02 17.03 1.22
N VAL A 250 5.47 15.93 1.71
CA VAL A 250 6.14 15.05 2.68
C VAL A 250 6.59 13.77 1.96
N GLY A 251 7.88 13.50 2.05
CA GLY A 251 8.48 12.30 1.49
C GLY A 251 9.97 12.45 1.27
N GLY A 252 10.68 11.33 1.19
CA GLY A 252 12.11 11.29 0.91
C GLY A 252 12.37 10.55 -0.39
N GLY A 253 13.63 10.58 -0.82
CA GLY A 253 14.10 9.88 -2.00
C GLY A 253 15.39 10.47 -2.52
N LYS A 254 16.11 9.71 -3.34
CA LYS A 254 17.37 10.17 -3.96
C LYS A 254 17.14 11.31 -4.94
N LYS A 255 15.96 11.33 -5.57
CA LYS A 255 15.56 12.34 -6.55
C LYS A 255 14.94 13.61 -5.93
N LEU A 256 14.88 13.70 -4.60
CA LEU A 256 14.25 14.84 -3.94
C LEU A 256 14.88 16.18 -4.33
N LYS A 257 16.23 16.25 -4.42
CA LYS A 257 16.93 17.46 -4.84
C LYS A 257 16.60 17.87 -6.27
N ASP A 258 16.55 16.90 -7.20
CA ASP A 258 16.21 17.16 -8.60
C ASP A 258 14.81 17.77 -8.73
N TRP A 259 13.87 17.31 -7.92
CA TRP A 259 12.51 17.87 -7.87
C TRP A 259 12.48 19.29 -7.28
N GLN A 260 13.26 19.56 -6.22
CA GLN A 260 13.38 20.90 -5.63
C GLN A 260 13.96 21.91 -6.62
N GLU A 261 15.00 21.52 -7.37
CA GLU A 261 15.64 22.35 -8.37
C GLU A 261 14.71 22.62 -9.57
N ARG A 262 13.89 21.66 -9.96
CA ARG A 262 12.95 21.77 -11.08
C ARG A 262 11.73 22.65 -10.76
N PHE A 263 11.30 22.71 -9.50
CA PHE A 263 10.13 23.46 -9.04
C PHE A 263 10.49 24.41 -7.89
N PRO A 264 11.32 25.44 -8.15
CA PRO A 264 11.76 26.38 -7.12
C PRO A 264 10.63 27.35 -6.77
N SER A 265 10.11 27.27 -5.53
CA SER A 265 9.10 28.19 -5.02
C SER A 265 9.06 28.15 -3.50
N GLU A 266 8.96 29.33 -2.85
CA GLU A 266 8.80 29.41 -1.41
C GLU A 266 7.44 28.84 -0.92
N ARG A 267 6.47 28.75 -1.82
CA ARG A 267 5.12 28.22 -1.55
C ARG A 267 4.93 26.75 -1.91
N ILE A 268 5.96 26.13 -2.53
CA ILE A 268 6.02 24.68 -2.77
C ILE A 268 7.09 24.11 -1.84
N ARG A 269 6.67 23.63 -0.68
CA ARG A 269 7.58 23.27 0.41
C ARG A 269 7.82 21.78 0.47
N PHE A 270 9.03 21.36 0.21
CA PHE A 270 9.49 19.98 0.35
C PHE A 270 9.99 19.76 1.78
N LEU A 271 9.22 19.03 2.57
CA LEU A 271 9.50 18.83 4.00
C LEU A 271 10.38 17.61 4.27
N GLY A 272 10.76 16.87 3.20
CA GLY A 272 11.58 15.68 3.34
C GLY A 272 10.84 14.51 3.98
N ARG A 273 11.59 13.50 4.39
CA ARG A 273 11.03 12.31 5.06
C ARG A 273 10.72 12.66 6.52
N MET A 274 9.49 12.40 6.90
CA MET A 274 9.03 12.57 8.29
C MET A 274 8.64 11.22 8.91
N ASP A 275 8.83 11.10 10.21
CA ASP A 275 8.47 9.93 10.99
C ASP A 275 6.95 9.80 11.14
N ASN A 276 6.30 10.92 11.35
CA ASN A 276 4.85 11.02 11.44
C ASN A 276 4.33 12.08 10.45
N PRO A 277 3.96 11.70 9.21
CA PRO A 277 3.43 12.65 8.24
C PRO A 277 2.08 13.24 8.64
N LEU A 278 1.35 12.61 9.57
CA LEU A 278 0.05 13.07 10.02
C LEU A 278 0.12 14.45 10.69
N THR A 279 1.28 14.81 11.24
CA THR A 279 1.52 16.16 11.81
C THR A 279 1.39 17.27 10.78
N VAL A 280 1.85 17.02 9.54
CA VAL A 280 1.70 17.96 8.42
C VAL A 280 0.31 17.86 7.82
N MET A 281 -0.17 16.62 7.58
CA MET A 281 -1.49 16.39 7.00
C MET A 281 -2.59 17.13 7.77
N LYS A 282 -2.55 17.07 9.11
CA LYS A 282 -3.51 17.72 10.00
C LYS A 282 -3.59 19.24 9.82
N ASN A 283 -2.54 19.87 9.31
CA ASN A 283 -2.47 21.30 9.05
C ASN A 283 -2.79 21.67 7.59
N CYS A 284 -3.25 20.71 6.78
CA CYS A 284 -3.72 20.94 5.42
C CYS A 284 -5.25 21.16 5.39
N ASP A 285 -5.70 21.99 4.47
CA ASP A 285 -7.11 22.19 4.17
C ASP A 285 -7.63 21.13 3.21
N LEU A 286 -6.73 20.58 2.37
CA LEU A 286 -7.00 19.58 1.36
C LEU A 286 -5.79 18.65 1.21
N LEU A 287 -6.03 17.37 1.02
CA LEU A 287 -4.99 16.43 0.58
C LEU A 287 -5.25 15.98 -0.86
N ALA A 288 -4.19 15.92 -1.66
CA ALA A 288 -4.27 15.40 -3.02
C ALA A 288 -3.45 14.11 -3.14
N VAL A 289 -4.08 13.08 -3.72
CA VAL A 289 -3.46 11.77 -3.94
C VAL A 289 -3.47 11.46 -5.44
N PRO A 290 -2.53 12.06 -6.23
CA PRO A 290 -2.51 11.95 -7.68
C PRO A 290 -1.80 10.68 -8.17
N SER A 291 -1.96 9.57 -7.46
CA SER A 291 -1.27 8.32 -7.80
C SER A 291 -1.63 7.82 -9.19
N LEU A 292 -0.63 7.36 -9.95
CA LEU A 292 -0.80 6.74 -11.26
C LEU A 292 -1.17 5.26 -11.15
N ALA A 293 -0.83 4.62 -10.03
CA ALA A 293 -1.19 3.24 -9.71
C ALA A 293 -1.07 3.03 -8.21
N ASP A 294 -2.17 2.77 -7.52
CA ASP A 294 -2.18 2.42 -6.11
C ASP A 294 -3.42 1.59 -5.75
N SER A 295 -3.22 0.46 -5.14
CA SER A 295 -4.32 -0.46 -4.79
C SER A 295 -5.17 0.07 -3.65
N CYS A 296 -4.50 0.55 -2.59
CA CYS A 296 -5.15 1.08 -1.41
C CYS A 296 -4.18 2.03 -0.67
N PRO A 297 -4.06 3.28 -1.12
CA PRO A 297 -3.10 4.23 -0.56
C PRO A 297 -3.43 4.56 0.90
N ASN A 298 -2.46 4.32 1.78
CA ASN A 298 -2.61 4.67 3.19
C ASN A 298 -2.87 6.17 3.38
N THR A 299 -2.33 7.03 2.52
CA THR A 299 -2.57 8.48 2.57
C THR A 299 -4.05 8.84 2.51
N VAL A 300 -4.85 8.12 1.69
CA VAL A 300 -6.31 8.33 1.66
C VAL A 300 -6.93 7.87 2.99
N MET A 301 -6.52 6.71 3.52
CA MET A 301 -7.01 6.19 4.80
C MET A 301 -6.65 7.11 5.97
N GLU A 302 -5.43 7.64 5.96
CA GLU A 302 -4.93 8.62 6.94
C GLU A 302 -5.72 9.92 6.88
N ALA A 303 -6.02 10.43 5.66
CA ALA A 303 -6.83 11.62 5.46
C ALA A 303 -8.26 11.45 5.99
N LEU A 304 -8.92 10.34 5.63
CA LEU A 304 -10.25 9.99 6.12
C LEU A 304 -10.28 9.88 7.64
N TYR A 305 -9.27 9.23 8.24
CA TYR A 305 -9.18 9.11 9.69
C TYR A 305 -9.06 10.48 10.37
N LEU A 306 -8.22 11.37 9.84
CA LEU A 306 -8.03 12.74 10.36
C LEU A 306 -9.21 13.67 10.07
N GLY A 307 -10.16 13.30 9.20
CA GLY A 307 -11.27 14.15 8.78
C GLY A 307 -10.85 15.31 7.87
N ILE A 308 -9.75 15.13 7.13
CA ILE A 308 -9.24 16.12 6.18
C ILE A 308 -9.77 15.76 4.79
N PRO A 309 -10.42 16.70 4.07
CA PRO A 309 -10.86 16.46 2.71
C PRO A 309 -9.73 15.94 1.84
N VAL A 310 -9.99 14.89 1.06
CA VAL A 310 -9.01 14.29 0.16
C VAL A 310 -9.60 14.14 -1.23
N ILE A 311 -8.84 14.56 -2.24
CA ILE A 311 -9.12 14.30 -3.64
C ILE A 311 -8.13 13.27 -4.17
N GLY A 312 -8.59 12.40 -5.06
CA GLY A 312 -7.78 11.29 -5.57
C GLY A 312 -7.91 11.09 -7.07
N SER A 313 -6.85 10.56 -7.67
CA SER A 313 -6.89 10.18 -9.08
C SER A 313 -7.82 8.99 -9.32
N ARG A 314 -8.38 8.87 -10.54
CA ARG A 314 -9.15 7.70 -11.01
C ARG A 314 -8.21 6.54 -11.36
N ALA A 315 -7.31 6.17 -10.43
CA ALA A 315 -6.32 5.11 -10.64
C ALA A 315 -6.37 4.06 -9.54
N GLY A 316 -6.20 2.80 -9.92
CA GLY A 316 -6.18 1.68 -8.97
C GLY A 316 -7.45 1.59 -8.14
N GLY A 317 -7.29 1.40 -6.83
CA GLY A 317 -8.40 1.29 -5.89
C GLY A 317 -8.88 2.59 -5.27
N ILE A 318 -8.32 3.75 -5.65
CA ILE A 318 -8.73 5.06 -5.08
C ILE A 318 -10.23 5.32 -5.26
N PRO A 319 -10.84 5.09 -6.44
CA PRO A 319 -12.28 5.25 -6.61
C PRO A 319 -13.11 4.34 -5.70
N GLU A 320 -12.63 3.13 -5.44
CA GLU A 320 -13.32 2.15 -4.57
C GLU A 320 -13.23 2.54 -3.08
N ILE A 321 -12.21 3.32 -2.71
CA ILE A 321 -12.08 3.84 -1.34
C ILE A 321 -12.97 5.04 -1.13
N LEU A 322 -12.91 6.03 -2.02
CA LEU A 322 -13.63 7.30 -1.84
C LEU A 322 -15.12 7.16 -2.10
N LEU A 323 -15.53 6.39 -3.12
CA LEU A 323 -16.93 6.23 -3.57
C LEU A 323 -17.65 7.56 -3.82
N ASP A 324 -16.90 8.58 -4.18
CA ASP A 324 -17.36 9.95 -4.40
C ASP A 324 -16.75 10.48 -5.70
N GLU A 325 -17.58 10.64 -6.72
CA GLU A 325 -17.16 11.12 -8.04
C GLU A 325 -16.67 12.57 -8.00
N GLU A 326 -17.18 13.37 -7.07
CA GLU A 326 -16.76 14.76 -6.87
C GLU A 326 -15.35 14.85 -6.27
N ALA A 327 -14.89 13.82 -5.53
CA ALA A 327 -13.54 13.73 -5.00
C ALA A 327 -12.51 13.19 -6.01
N LEU A 328 -12.94 12.74 -7.20
CA LEU A 328 -12.07 12.11 -8.18
C LEU A 328 -11.69 13.03 -9.33
N PHE A 329 -10.48 12.83 -9.86
CA PHE A 329 -9.98 13.51 -11.07
C PHE A 329 -9.22 12.50 -11.97
N PRO A 330 -9.14 12.73 -13.29
CA PRO A 330 -8.28 11.95 -14.19
C PRO A 330 -6.80 12.06 -13.81
N THR A 331 -5.96 11.11 -14.25
CA THR A 331 -4.51 11.14 -14.02
C THR A 331 -3.81 12.16 -14.92
N ASP A 332 -4.22 13.41 -14.77
CA ASP A 332 -3.82 14.57 -15.55
C ASP A 332 -3.60 15.76 -14.60
N TRP A 333 -2.56 16.56 -14.85
CA TRP A 333 -2.19 17.62 -13.92
C TRP A 333 -3.08 18.87 -14.04
N GLU A 334 -3.60 19.18 -15.24
CA GLU A 334 -4.55 20.27 -15.47
C GLU A 334 -5.86 20.00 -14.71
N GLN A 335 -6.39 18.78 -14.82
CA GLN A 335 -7.58 18.35 -14.10
C GLN A 335 -7.39 18.33 -12.58
N LEU A 336 -6.18 17.98 -12.13
CA LEU A 336 -5.83 18.11 -10.71
C LEU A 336 -5.82 19.57 -10.27
N ALA A 337 -5.23 20.47 -11.07
CA ALA A 337 -5.21 21.90 -10.77
C ALA A 337 -6.63 22.49 -10.70
N GLU A 338 -7.49 22.18 -11.68
CA GLU A 338 -8.91 22.59 -11.67
C GLU A 338 -9.65 22.07 -10.43
N LYS A 339 -9.41 20.82 -10.02
CA LYS A 339 -10.06 20.25 -8.84
C LYS A 339 -9.61 20.92 -7.55
N ILE A 340 -8.29 21.21 -7.40
CA ILE A 340 -7.75 21.95 -6.26
C ILE A 340 -8.33 23.38 -6.23
N GLU A 341 -8.36 24.05 -7.39
CA GLU A 341 -8.93 25.38 -7.53
C GLU A 341 -10.40 25.42 -7.11
N GLY A 342 -11.21 24.47 -7.56
CA GLY A 342 -12.61 24.33 -7.17
C GLY A 342 -12.77 24.20 -5.65
N CYS A 343 -11.96 23.39 -4.99
CA CYS A 343 -11.96 23.26 -3.53
C CYS A 343 -11.53 24.54 -2.82
N TYR A 344 -10.67 25.35 -3.41
CA TYR A 344 -10.21 26.61 -2.86
C TYR A 344 -11.27 27.71 -2.98
N GLN A 345 -11.89 27.82 -4.16
CA GLN A 345 -12.87 28.90 -4.47
C GLN A 345 -14.25 28.64 -3.85
N ASP A 346 -14.69 27.38 -3.81
CA ASP A 346 -15.99 26.98 -3.27
C ASP A 346 -15.83 26.26 -1.92
N ARG A 347 -15.95 27.04 -0.83
CA ARG A 347 -15.91 26.50 0.54
C ARG A 347 -17.03 25.51 0.82
N ALA A 348 -18.22 25.74 0.25
CA ALA A 348 -19.35 24.83 0.41
C ALA A 348 -19.06 23.47 -0.27
N PHE A 349 -18.35 23.46 -1.40
CA PHE A 349 -17.90 22.24 -2.03
C PHE A 349 -16.90 21.47 -1.13
N LEU A 350 -15.92 22.18 -0.57
CA LEU A 350 -14.95 21.58 0.35
C LEU A 350 -15.62 20.98 1.60
N ASP A 351 -16.65 21.66 2.13
CA ASP A 351 -17.41 21.18 3.28
C ASP A 351 -18.27 19.96 2.93
N ARG A 352 -18.91 19.93 1.75
CA ARG A 352 -19.61 18.72 1.26
C ARG A 352 -18.66 17.52 1.14
N LEU A 353 -17.46 17.71 0.58
CA LEU A 353 -16.45 16.64 0.52
C LEU A 353 -16.12 16.11 1.93
N ARG A 354 -15.96 17.02 2.91
CA ARG A 354 -15.67 16.64 4.30
C ARG A 354 -16.80 15.82 4.92
N GLU A 355 -18.04 16.22 4.69
CA GLU A 355 -19.22 15.52 5.21
C GLU A 355 -19.36 14.11 4.58
N THR A 356 -19.29 13.99 3.25
CA THR A 356 -19.36 12.72 2.54
C THR A 356 -18.24 11.77 3.02
N GLN A 357 -17.03 12.29 3.18
CA GLN A 357 -15.89 11.51 3.62
C GLN A 357 -15.94 11.16 5.11
N ALA A 358 -16.63 11.93 5.93
CA ALA A 358 -16.90 11.57 7.32
C ALA A 358 -17.81 10.33 7.43
N GLU A 359 -18.84 10.21 6.57
CA GLU A 359 -19.64 8.99 6.48
C GLU A 359 -18.80 7.81 5.97
N ARG A 360 -17.99 8.03 4.92
CA ARG A 360 -17.09 7.00 4.40
C ARG A 360 -16.09 6.51 5.44
N LYS A 361 -15.57 7.39 6.30
CA LYS A 361 -14.74 7.02 7.45
C LYS A 361 -15.46 6.04 8.38
N LYS A 362 -16.75 6.22 8.68
CA LYS A 362 -17.51 5.31 9.55
C LYS A 362 -17.57 3.91 8.94
N GLU A 363 -17.84 3.79 7.64
CA GLU A 363 -17.89 2.53 6.92
C GLU A 363 -16.53 1.81 6.89
N LEU A 364 -15.43 2.56 6.81
CA LEU A 364 -14.07 2.05 6.77
C LEU A 364 -13.44 1.89 8.17
N SER A 365 -14.17 2.17 9.25
CA SER A 365 -13.73 1.97 10.63
C SER A 365 -14.18 0.61 11.15
N PHE A 366 -13.33 -0.40 10.94
CA PHE A 366 -13.58 -1.78 11.34
C PHE A 366 -12.28 -2.50 11.73
N ASP A 367 -12.38 -3.66 12.40
CA ASP A 367 -11.23 -4.54 12.63
C ASP A 367 -10.89 -5.29 11.35
N TRP A 368 -9.83 -4.83 10.69
CA TRP A 368 -9.38 -5.40 9.41
C TRP A 368 -8.85 -6.83 9.58
N ALA A 369 -8.10 -7.09 10.66
CA ALA A 369 -7.50 -8.40 10.89
C ALA A 369 -8.58 -9.46 11.20
N GLU A 370 -9.64 -9.07 11.92
CA GLU A 370 -10.78 -9.92 12.17
C GLU A 370 -11.54 -10.25 10.88
N ARG A 371 -11.78 -9.25 10.02
CA ARG A 371 -12.41 -9.49 8.70
C ARG A 371 -11.57 -10.42 7.83
N ILE A 372 -10.24 -10.23 7.80
CA ILE A 372 -9.34 -11.15 7.09
C ILE A 372 -9.48 -12.57 7.65
N LEU A 373 -9.45 -12.74 8.98
CA LEU A 373 -9.62 -14.05 9.58
C LEU A 373 -10.97 -14.69 9.21
N GLY A 374 -12.05 -13.94 9.23
CA GLY A 374 -13.37 -14.39 8.76
C GLY A 374 -13.32 -14.92 7.34
N LEU A 375 -12.82 -14.11 6.39
CA LEU A 375 -12.71 -14.45 4.97
C LEU A 375 -11.90 -15.74 4.70
N ILE A 376 -10.81 -15.97 5.42
CA ILE A 376 -9.95 -17.15 5.19
C ILE A 376 -10.44 -18.40 5.91
N THR A 377 -11.36 -18.27 6.83
CA THR A 377 -11.91 -19.40 7.61
C THR A 377 -13.26 -19.88 7.11
N GLU A 378 -13.92 -19.14 6.22
CA GLU A 378 -15.06 -19.61 5.41
C GLU A 378 -14.60 -20.66 4.38
#